data_fb23e74b0302473930f90f0d5ff8e9cc
#
_entry.id   fb23e74b0302473930f90f0d5ff8e9cc
#
_cell.length_a   1.000
_cell.length_b   1.000
_cell.length_c   1.000
_cell.angle_alpha   90.00
_cell.angle_beta   90.00
_cell.angle_gamma   90.00
#
_symmetry.space_group_name_H-M   'P 1'
#
loop_
_entity.id
_entity.type
_entity.pdbx_description
1 polymer ?
#
loop_
_entity_poly.entity_id
_entity_poly.type
_entity_poly.pdbx_seq_one_letter_code
_entity_poly.pdbx_strand_id
1 'polypeptide(L)'
;MSAILKRKVLYLKVRFISPISVSSGIDEWTDSDVLRDCDDKPFISGSSIAGAMRAYLEKEKTEPCLMGYSKRAKSDKDKDEGRMSALFISDLTFDENPVFNIRDNVALNDNKVSVTENKFDIEILESGALGHFFMEIAIRENDDEEKMKHDISKIICGINAGEIRLGSKKTRGFGVYKVTCIQEYDYTKKNYLEYADAYDEKKWADAGVSDN
;
A
#
# COMPACT_ATOMS: atom_id res chain seq x y z
N MET A 1 -7.26 -5.73 -26.02
CA MET A 1 -6.67 -6.11 -24.72
C MET A 1 -6.06 -7.49 -24.88
N SER A 2 -4.78 -7.68 -24.48
CA SER A 2 -4.17 -9.02 -24.46
C SER A 2 -4.80 -9.87 -23.36
N ALA A 3 -4.94 -11.18 -23.61
CA ALA A 3 -5.55 -12.11 -22.67
C ALA A 3 -4.67 -12.25 -21.41
N ILE A 4 -5.31 -12.37 -20.24
CA ILE A 4 -4.62 -12.73 -18.99
C ILE A 4 -4.34 -14.22 -19.03
N LEU A 5 -3.07 -14.60 -18.90
CA LEU A 5 -2.62 -15.99 -18.90
C LEU A 5 -2.58 -16.58 -17.49
N LYS A 6 -2.18 -15.75 -16.52
CA LYS A 6 -1.98 -16.15 -15.13
C LYS A 6 -2.24 -14.95 -14.22
N ARG A 7 -2.73 -15.23 -13.00
CA ARG A 7 -2.78 -14.29 -11.90
C ARG A 7 -1.92 -14.83 -10.76
N LYS A 8 -1.01 -14.03 -10.29
CA LYS A 8 -0.24 -14.32 -9.09
C LYS A 8 -0.81 -13.47 -7.95
N VAL A 9 -1.23 -14.11 -6.88
CA VAL A 9 -1.71 -13.44 -5.67
C VAL A 9 -0.68 -13.62 -4.58
N LEU A 10 -0.27 -12.52 -3.95
CA LEU A 10 0.60 -12.50 -2.78
C LEU A 10 -0.24 -12.01 -1.60
N TYR A 11 -0.20 -12.73 -0.51
CA TYR A 11 -0.70 -12.33 0.79
C TYR A 11 0.49 -11.86 1.63
N LEU A 12 0.45 -10.60 2.08
CA LEU A 12 1.54 -9.99 2.82
C LEU A 12 1.07 -9.66 4.24
N LYS A 13 1.74 -10.21 5.25
CA LYS A 13 1.61 -9.72 6.62
C LYS A 13 2.68 -8.66 6.88
N VAL A 14 2.29 -7.62 7.59
CA VAL A 14 3.17 -6.50 7.87
C VAL A 14 3.10 -6.09 9.34
N ARG A 15 4.19 -5.49 9.81
CA ARG A 15 4.26 -4.89 11.13
C ARG A 15 4.74 -3.46 11.03
N PHE A 16 4.03 -2.54 11.63
CA PHE A 16 4.42 -1.13 11.71
C PHE A 16 5.50 -0.95 12.76
N ILE A 17 6.64 -0.40 12.33
CA ILE A 17 7.81 -0.15 13.19
C ILE A 17 7.72 1.25 13.81
N SER A 18 7.07 2.18 13.12
CA SER A 18 6.81 3.52 13.62
C SER A 18 5.31 3.82 13.58
N PRO A 19 4.83 4.81 14.34
CA PRO A 19 3.45 5.24 14.27
C PRO A 19 3.03 5.60 12.85
N ILE A 20 1.74 5.48 12.56
CA ILE A 20 1.17 5.84 11.27
C ILE A 20 -0.01 6.81 11.44
N SER A 21 -0.07 7.82 10.58
CA SER A 21 -1.21 8.71 10.45
C SER A 21 -1.76 8.58 9.04
N VAL A 22 -2.95 7.99 8.94
CA VAL A 22 -3.71 7.84 7.68
C VAL A 22 -5.01 8.59 7.86
N SER A 23 -5.08 9.78 7.27
CA SER A 23 -6.18 10.70 7.51
C SER A 23 -7.26 10.57 6.46
N SER A 24 -8.51 10.64 6.90
CA SER A 24 -9.71 10.80 6.07
C SER A 24 -10.00 12.28 5.72
N GLY A 25 -9.29 13.22 6.34
CA GLY A 25 -9.58 14.65 6.30
C GLY A 25 -9.83 15.20 7.70
N ILE A 26 -10.51 16.34 7.78
CA ILE A 26 -10.94 16.97 9.02
C ILE A 26 -12.23 16.30 9.45
N ASP A 27 -12.32 15.85 10.69
CA ASP A 27 -13.52 15.30 11.31
C ASP A 27 -13.87 16.04 12.61
N GLU A 28 -14.94 15.63 13.30
CA GLU A 28 -15.51 16.33 14.47
C GLU A 28 -14.60 16.35 15.70
N TRP A 29 -13.65 15.42 15.82
CA TRP A 29 -12.88 15.20 17.05
C TRP A 29 -11.44 15.66 16.97
N THR A 30 -10.80 15.53 15.80
CA THR A 30 -9.43 16.01 15.57
C THR A 30 -9.31 16.65 14.19
N ASP A 31 -8.23 17.40 13.97
CA ASP A 31 -7.93 17.98 12.65
C ASP A 31 -7.54 16.90 11.61
N SER A 32 -7.33 15.66 12.05
CA SER A 32 -6.93 14.56 11.17
C SER A 32 -7.16 13.21 11.85
N ASP A 33 -8.35 12.62 11.62
CA ASP A 33 -8.71 11.31 12.14
C ASP A 33 -8.23 10.16 11.24
N VAL A 34 -8.02 8.98 11.83
CA VAL A 34 -7.65 7.78 11.10
C VAL A 34 -8.83 7.29 10.25
N LEU A 35 -8.54 6.95 9.00
CA LEU A 35 -9.54 6.41 8.07
C LEU A 35 -10.10 5.07 8.60
N ARG A 36 -11.43 4.96 8.67
CA ARG A 36 -12.15 3.79 9.17
C ARG A 36 -13.18 3.31 8.15
N ASP A 37 -13.49 2.04 8.20
CA ASP A 37 -14.55 1.41 7.40
C ASP A 37 -15.93 1.57 8.06
N CYS A 38 -16.94 0.92 7.49
CA CYS A 38 -18.33 0.97 8.01
C CYS A 38 -18.51 0.26 9.36
N ASP A 39 -17.56 -0.58 9.76
CA ASP A 39 -17.51 -1.28 11.06
C ASP A 39 -16.61 -0.56 12.08
N ASP A 40 -16.24 0.69 11.80
CA ASP A 40 -15.31 1.52 12.59
C ASP A 40 -13.90 0.93 12.74
N LYS A 41 -13.50 0.06 11.81
CA LYS A 41 -12.15 -0.53 11.80
C LYS A 41 -11.20 0.33 10.97
N PRO A 42 -10.00 0.59 11.48
CA PRO A 42 -9.00 1.34 10.73
C PRO A 42 -8.51 0.53 9.52
N PHE A 43 -8.24 1.22 8.43
CA PHE A 43 -7.63 0.62 7.26
C PHE A 43 -6.74 1.61 6.50
N ILE A 44 -5.91 1.09 5.62
CA ILE A 44 -5.12 1.89 4.68
C ILE A 44 -5.57 1.53 3.27
N SER A 45 -6.05 2.51 2.52
CA SER A 45 -6.54 2.23 1.17
C SER A 45 -5.46 1.66 0.26
N GLY A 46 -5.80 0.65 -0.53
CA GLY A 46 -4.92 0.04 -1.52
C GLY A 46 -4.38 1.06 -2.53
N SER A 47 -5.15 2.12 -2.82
CA SER A 47 -4.71 3.23 -3.66
C SER A 47 -3.54 4.03 -3.04
N SER A 48 -3.55 4.23 -1.73
CA SER A 48 -2.45 4.89 -1.00
C SER A 48 -1.18 4.03 -1.01
N ILE A 49 -1.35 2.72 -0.86
CA ILE A 49 -0.24 1.75 -0.93
C ILE A 49 0.33 1.72 -2.34
N ALA A 50 -0.53 1.59 -3.35
CA ALA A 50 -0.14 1.62 -4.76
C ALA A 50 0.61 2.91 -5.14
N GLY A 51 0.12 4.06 -4.66
CA GLY A 51 0.77 5.35 -4.87
C GLY A 51 2.17 5.42 -4.28
N ALA A 52 2.37 4.90 -3.06
CA ALA A 52 3.67 4.85 -2.43
C ALA A 52 4.66 3.93 -3.18
N MET A 53 4.19 2.76 -3.63
CA MET A 53 4.99 1.83 -4.43
C MET A 53 5.36 2.40 -5.80
N ARG A 54 4.39 3.07 -6.46
CA ARG A 54 4.62 3.75 -7.73
C ARG A 54 5.71 4.81 -7.60
N ALA A 55 5.60 5.70 -6.61
CA ALA A 55 6.56 6.77 -6.38
C ALA A 55 7.98 6.23 -6.11
N TYR A 56 8.08 5.07 -5.47
CA TYR A 56 9.37 4.40 -5.25
C TYR A 56 9.96 3.87 -6.54
N LEU A 57 9.20 3.14 -7.35
CA LEU A 57 9.67 2.58 -8.62
C LEU A 57 10.06 3.68 -9.62
N GLU A 58 9.32 4.79 -9.65
CA GLU A 58 9.64 5.95 -10.50
C GLU A 58 10.96 6.62 -10.08
N LYS A 59 11.22 6.74 -8.77
CA LYS A 59 12.48 7.25 -8.23
C LYS A 59 13.66 6.37 -8.66
N GLU A 60 13.48 5.06 -8.64
CA GLU A 60 14.47 4.08 -9.06
C GLU A 60 14.64 4.01 -10.60
N LYS A 61 13.95 4.87 -11.36
CA LYS A 61 13.96 4.88 -12.83
C LYS A 61 13.60 3.54 -13.45
N THR A 62 12.80 2.76 -12.76
CA THR A 62 12.30 1.48 -13.26
C THR A 62 11.19 1.77 -14.26
N GLU A 63 11.30 1.27 -15.49
CA GLU A 63 10.20 1.35 -16.43
C GLU A 63 9.00 0.61 -15.87
N PRO A 64 7.81 1.24 -15.80
CA PRO A 64 6.65 0.70 -15.08
C PRO A 64 6.08 -0.52 -15.79
N CYS A 65 6.61 -1.70 -15.48
CA CYS A 65 6.08 -2.98 -15.94
C CYS A 65 4.81 -3.36 -15.16
N LEU A 66 4.85 -3.18 -13.85
CA LEU A 66 3.74 -3.48 -12.94
C LEU A 66 2.69 -2.38 -12.93
N MET A 67 3.13 -1.12 -12.80
CA MET A 67 2.25 0.03 -12.68
C MET A 67 1.87 0.55 -14.06
N GLY A 68 0.61 0.60 -14.40
CA GLY A 68 0.14 1.19 -15.65
C GLY A 68 0.53 2.66 -15.78
N TYR A 69 0.43 3.18 -16.98
CA TYR A 69 0.64 4.60 -17.27
C TYR A 69 -0.40 5.11 -18.26
N SER A 70 -0.59 6.42 -18.26
CA SER A 70 -1.40 7.10 -19.27
C SER A 70 -0.66 8.37 -19.69
N LYS A 71 -0.45 8.52 -20.99
CA LYS A 71 0.10 9.73 -21.60
C LYS A 71 -0.99 10.30 -22.50
N ARG A 72 -1.44 11.51 -22.20
CA ARG A 72 -2.35 12.23 -23.07
C ARG A 72 -1.63 12.70 -24.32
N ALA A 73 -2.31 12.64 -25.45
CA ALA A 73 -1.85 13.23 -26.69
C ALA A 73 -1.51 14.72 -26.48
N LYS A 74 -0.40 15.15 -27.05
CA LYS A 74 0.02 16.56 -26.99
C LYS A 74 -0.60 17.39 -28.14
N SER A 75 -1.16 16.74 -29.13
CA SER A 75 -1.80 17.36 -30.30
C SER A 75 -2.96 16.48 -30.79
N ASP A 76 -3.88 17.06 -31.57
CA ASP A 76 -5.02 16.35 -32.17
C ASP A 76 -4.60 15.24 -33.17
N LYS A 77 -3.33 15.18 -33.54
CA LYS A 77 -2.77 14.15 -34.46
C LYS A 77 -2.21 12.95 -33.72
N ASP A 78 -1.93 13.09 -32.43
CA ASP A 78 -1.40 12.02 -31.60
C ASP A 78 -2.57 11.25 -30.96
N LYS A 79 -2.35 9.98 -30.66
CA LYS A 79 -3.30 9.18 -29.90
C LYS A 79 -2.85 9.12 -28.43
N ASP A 80 -3.81 9.08 -27.53
CA ASP A 80 -3.53 8.77 -26.14
C ASP A 80 -2.86 7.40 -26.04
N GLU A 81 -1.73 7.36 -25.37
CA GLU A 81 -1.00 6.14 -25.08
C GLU A 81 -1.22 5.76 -23.62
N GLY A 82 -1.46 4.49 -23.37
CA GLY A 82 -1.62 4.03 -22.01
C GLY A 82 -1.54 2.52 -21.91
N ARG A 83 -1.12 2.07 -20.74
CA ARG A 83 -1.12 0.67 -20.36
C ARG A 83 -1.82 0.53 -19.02
N MET A 84 -2.78 -0.39 -18.95
CA MET A 84 -3.43 -0.75 -17.70
C MET A 84 -2.41 -1.35 -16.72
N SER A 85 -2.54 -1.02 -15.44
CA SER A 85 -1.75 -1.67 -14.39
C SER A 85 -1.89 -3.19 -14.45
N ALA A 86 -0.80 -3.89 -14.24
CA ALA A 86 -0.81 -5.32 -13.99
C ALA A 86 -0.95 -5.62 -12.49
N LEU A 87 -0.62 -4.65 -11.62
CA LEU A 87 -0.69 -4.77 -10.18
C LEU A 87 -2.01 -4.22 -9.65
N PHE A 88 -2.67 -5.01 -8.81
CA PHE A 88 -3.82 -4.66 -8.00
C PHE A 88 -3.47 -4.85 -6.53
N ILE A 89 -3.89 -3.93 -5.69
CA ILE A 89 -3.58 -3.93 -4.26
C ILE A 89 -4.89 -3.75 -3.50
N SER A 90 -5.15 -4.66 -2.55
CA SER A 90 -6.29 -4.52 -1.64
C SER A 90 -6.02 -3.43 -0.60
N ASP A 91 -7.05 -3.03 0.12
CA ASP A 91 -6.86 -2.29 1.35
C ASP A 91 -6.04 -3.12 2.35
N LEU A 92 -5.24 -2.44 3.17
CA LEU A 92 -4.55 -3.05 4.30
C LEU A 92 -5.48 -2.98 5.50
N THR A 93 -5.80 -4.13 6.04
CA THR A 93 -6.58 -4.30 7.27
C THR A 93 -5.67 -4.65 8.43
N PHE A 94 -6.09 -4.31 9.66
CA PHE A 94 -5.32 -4.63 10.86
C PHE A 94 -5.86 -5.90 11.51
N ASP A 95 -4.96 -6.79 11.93
CA ASP A 95 -5.30 -8.13 12.46
C ASP A 95 -5.96 -8.06 13.84
N GLU A 96 -5.58 -7.06 14.66
CA GLU A 96 -6.09 -6.81 16.01
C GLU A 96 -6.47 -5.34 16.14
N ASN A 97 -7.16 -4.99 17.22
CA ASN A 97 -7.45 -3.58 17.51
C ASN A 97 -6.12 -2.84 17.79
N PRO A 98 -5.63 -2.04 16.86
CA PRO A 98 -4.40 -1.29 17.06
C PRO A 98 -4.61 -0.22 18.12
N VAL A 99 -3.52 0.17 18.79
CA VAL A 99 -3.56 1.22 19.79
C VAL A 99 -3.61 2.57 19.09
N PHE A 100 -4.66 3.34 19.39
CA PHE A 100 -4.81 4.72 18.94
C PHE A 100 -4.24 5.69 19.95
N ASN A 101 -3.73 6.81 19.50
CA ASN A 101 -3.30 7.91 20.32
C ASN A 101 -3.55 9.24 19.60
N ILE A 102 -3.75 10.31 20.38
CA ILE A 102 -3.87 11.66 19.84
C ILE A 102 -2.57 12.40 20.16
N ARG A 103 -2.01 13.04 19.15
CA ARG A 103 -0.80 13.87 19.31
C ARG A 103 -1.09 15.31 18.98
N ASP A 104 -0.88 16.15 19.98
CA ASP A 104 -0.92 17.60 19.83
C ASP A 104 0.28 18.06 19.00
N ASN A 105 0.03 18.87 18.03
CA ASN A 105 1.06 19.51 17.21
C ASN A 105 0.87 21.02 17.25
N VAL A 106 1.99 21.74 17.14
CA VAL A 106 1.99 23.21 17.07
C VAL A 106 2.72 23.62 15.80
N ALA A 107 2.10 24.47 15.00
CA ALA A 107 2.80 25.12 13.92
C ALA A 107 3.63 26.29 14.49
N LEU A 108 4.90 26.35 14.09
CA LEU A 108 5.82 27.44 14.44
C LEU A 108 5.89 28.41 13.26
N ASN A 109 5.95 29.71 13.58
CA ASN A 109 6.27 30.73 12.57
C ASN A 109 7.78 30.74 12.25
N ASP A 110 8.19 31.59 11.31
CA ASP A 110 9.60 31.71 10.89
C ASP A 110 10.55 32.10 12.05
N ASN A 111 10.02 32.68 13.10
CA ASN A 111 10.77 33.03 14.31
C ASN A 111 10.78 31.90 15.39
N LYS A 112 10.29 30.72 15.03
CA LYS A 112 10.13 29.54 15.93
C LYS A 112 9.26 29.80 17.18
N VAL A 113 8.34 30.76 17.08
CA VAL A 113 7.35 31.05 18.12
C VAL A 113 6.05 30.32 17.76
N SER A 114 5.41 29.68 18.74
CA SER A 114 4.11 29.03 18.52
C SER A 114 3.05 30.09 18.21
N VAL A 115 2.30 29.88 17.14
CA VAL A 115 1.14 30.70 16.80
C VAL A 115 -0.05 30.11 17.54
N THR A 116 -0.67 30.87 18.41
CA THR A 116 -1.68 30.40 19.38
C THR A 116 -2.93 29.80 18.72
N GLU A 117 -3.18 30.11 17.45
CA GLU A 117 -4.31 29.58 16.67
C GLU A 117 -3.96 28.39 15.77
N ASN A 118 -2.70 27.93 15.78
CA ASN A 118 -2.22 26.84 14.91
C ASN A 118 -1.83 25.57 15.70
N LYS A 119 -2.55 25.28 16.78
CA LYS A 119 -2.54 23.96 17.39
C LYS A 119 -3.44 23.06 16.56
N PHE A 120 -2.98 21.87 16.29
CA PHE A 120 -3.77 20.85 15.61
C PHE A 120 -3.46 19.48 16.20
N ASP A 121 -4.52 18.69 16.34
CA ASP A 121 -4.45 17.36 16.91
C ASP A 121 -4.55 16.33 15.79
N ILE A 122 -3.78 15.27 15.91
CA ILE A 122 -3.82 14.18 14.96
C ILE A 122 -4.03 12.87 15.69
N GLU A 123 -4.97 12.09 15.22
CA GLU A 123 -5.10 10.70 15.59
C GLU A 123 -4.07 9.86 14.85
N ILE A 124 -3.42 8.95 15.54
CA ILE A 124 -2.42 8.05 15.01
C ILE A 124 -2.65 6.63 15.49
N LEU A 125 -2.19 5.67 14.71
CA LEU A 125 -1.97 4.31 15.15
C LEU A 125 -0.54 4.19 15.66
N GLU A 126 -0.37 3.64 16.86
CA GLU A 126 0.95 3.47 17.46
C GLU A 126 1.77 2.37 16.77
N SER A 127 3.07 2.38 17.01
CA SER A 127 3.98 1.35 16.52
C SER A 127 3.62 -0.04 17.09
N GLY A 128 3.96 -1.09 16.34
CA GLY A 128 3.67 -2.47 16.72
C GLY A 128 2.40 -3.03 16.10
N ALA A 129 1.54 -2.21 15.49
CA ALA A 129 0.34 -2.67 14.80
C ALA A 129 0.68 -3.70 13.73
N LEU A 130 -0.09 -4.79 13.70
CA LEU A 130 -0.01 -5.86 12.72
C LEU A 130 -1.16 -5.70 11.73
N GLY A 131 -0.90 -6.01 10.48
CA GLY A 131 -1.94 -5.99 9.46
C GLY A 131 -1.52 -6.78 8.22
N HIS A 132 -2.43 -6.88 7.27
CA HIS A 132 -2.18 -7.61 6.04
C HIS A 132 -2.89 -6.97 4.85
N PHE A 133 -2.41 -7.30 3.67
CA PHE A 133 -3.02 -6.91 2.41
C PHE A 133 -2.64 -7.88 1.30
N PHE A 134 -3.39 -7.83 0.22
CA PHE A 134 -3.15 -8.64 -0.97
C PHE A 134 -2.52 -7.80 -2.09
N MET A 135 -1.59 -8.39 -2.81
CA MET A 135 -1.09 -7.91 -4.09
C MET A 135 -1.42 -8.95 -5.16
N GLU A 136 -2.17 -8.57 -6.17
CA GLU A 136 -2.43 -9.42 -7.32
C GLU A 136 -1.72 -8.89 -8.55
N ILE A 137 -1.08 -9.78 -9.29
CA ILE A 137 -0.41 -9.46 -10.55
C ILE A 137 -1.09 -10.23 -11.67
N ALA A 138 -1.69 -9.50 -12.61
CA ALA A 138 -2.26 -10.06 -13.82
C ALA A 138 -1.20 -10.12 -14.92
N ILE A 139 -0.74 -11.32 -15.24
CA ILE A 139 0.27 -11.57 -16.26
C ILE A 139 -0.42 -11.87 -17.59
N ARG A 140 -0.13 -11.05 -18.60
CA ARG A 140 -0.71 -11.13 -19.94
C ARG A 140 0.30 -11.73 -20.92
N GLU A 141 -0.17 -12.11 -22.10
CA GLU A 141 0.61 -12.80 -23.14
C GLU A 141 1.91 -12.11 -23.55
N ASN A 142 1.95 -10.77 -23.48
CA ASN A 142 3.12 -9.97 -23.88
C ASN A 142 3.85 -9.34 -22.69
N ASP A 143 3.58 -9.81 -21.48
CA ASP A 143 4.23 -9.29 -20.28
C ASP A 143 5.55 -10.01 -20.01
N ASP A 144 6.55 -9.26 -19.57
CA ASP A 144 7.82 -9.79 -19.09
C ASP A 144 7.69 -10.17 -17.61
N GLU A 145 7.40 -11.45 -17.36
CA GLU A 145 7.19 -11.98 -16.01
C GLU A 145 8.43 -11.82 -15.12
N GLU A 146 9.63 -11.97 -15.67
CA GLU A 146 10.86 -11.84 -14.89
C GLU A 146 11.10 -10.38 -14.45
N LYS A 147 10.81 -9.43 -15.33
CA LYS A 147 10.87 -8.01 -14.98
C LYS A 147 9.83 -7.66 -13.91
N MET A 148 8.62 -8.22 -13.99
CA MET A 148 7.58 -8.03 -12.97
C MET A 148 8.00 -8.60 -11.62
N LYS A 149 8.58 -9.79 -11.57
CA LYS A 149 9.15 -10.39 -10.36
C LYS A 149 10.25 -9.52 -9.75
N HIS A 150 11.12 -8.99 -10.59
CA HIS A 150 12.18 -8.08 -10.16
C HIS A 150 11.61 -6.80 -9.53
N ASP A 151 10.59 -6.19 -10.13
CA ASP A 151 9.94 -5.00 -9.60
C ASP A 151 9.25 -5.28 -8.25
N ILE A 152 8.61 -6.46 -8.09
CA ILE A 152 8.03 -6.90 -6.81
C ILE A 152 9.12 -7.04 -5.75
N SER A 153 10.23 -7.70 -6.10
CA SER A 153 11.36 -7.86 -5.18
C SER A 153 11.93 -6.51 -4.74
N LYS A 154 12.03 -5.54 -5.65
CA LYS A 154 12.41 -4.15 -5.30
C LYS A 154 11.43 -3.50 -4.33
N ILE A 155 10.12 -3.65 -4.58
CA ILE A 155 9.08 -3.12 -3.68
C ILE A 155 9.26 -3.71 -2.27
N ILE A 156 9.40 -5.03 -2.14
CA ILE A 156 9.57 -5.69 -0.84
C ILE A 156 10.86 -5.23 -0.15
N CYS A 157 11.96 -5.12 -0.88
CA CYS A 157 13.21 -4.56 -0.37
C CYS A 157 13.03 -3.11 0.09
N GLY A 158 12.38 -2.26 -0.70
CA GLY A 158 12.11 -0.86 -0.36
C GLY A 158 11.23 -0.70 0.89
N ILE A 159 10.22 -1.58 1.06
CA ILE A 159 9.41 -1.64 2.29
C ILE A 159 10.32 -1.97 3.49
N ASN A 160 11.08 -3.05 3.40
CA ASN A 160 11.92 -3.52 4.51
C ASN A 160 13.09 -2.59 4.82
N ALA A 161 13.55 -1.80 3.85
CA ALA A 161 14.53 -0.73 4.05
C ALA A 161 13.92 0.56 4.65
N GLY A 162 12.57 0.65 4.74
CA GLY A 162 11.89 1.85 5.22
C GLY A 162 11.87 3.01 4.21
N GLU A 163 12.11 2.74 2.94
CA GLU A 163 12.05 3.72 1.85
C GLU A 163 10.62 3.90 1.34
N ILE A 164 9.82 2.84 1.34
CA ILE A 164 8.38 2.89 1.09
C ILE A 164 7.67 3.04 2.43
N ARG A 165 7.10 4.21 2.67
CA ARG A 165 6.37 4.55 3.89
C ARG A 165 4.91 4.86 3.56
N LEU A 166 4.01 4.50 4.46
CA LEU A 166 2.57 4.75 4.33
C LEU A 166 2.11 5.92 5.20
N GLY A 167 1.01 6.53 4.79
CA GLY A 167 0.39 7.63 5.51
C GLY A 167 1.06 8.99 5.32
N SER A 168 0.73 9.92 6.20
CA SER A 168 1.25 11.30 6.23
C SER A 168 2.50 11.42 7.12
N LYS A 169 3.07 12.63 7.19
CA LYS A 169 4.21 12.99 8.09
C LYS A 169 5.45 12.07 7.99
N LYS A 170 5.70 11.52 6.82
CA LYS A 170 6.83 10.61 6.54
C LYS A 170 8.19 11.22 6.90
N THR A 171 8.36 12.54 6.71
CA THR A 171 9.57 13.29 7.09
C THR A 171 9.78 13.39 8.60
N ARG A 172 8.75 13.11 9.40
CA ARG A 172 8.81 13.07 10.88
C ARG A 172 8.97 11.65 11.43
N GLY A 173 9.33 10.68 10.57
CA GLY A 173 9.60 9.31 10.97
C GLY A 173 8.38 8.38 10.98
N PHE A 174 7.21 8.84 10.53
CA PHE A 174 5.98 8.04 10.50
C PHE A 174 5.93 7.07 9.33
N GLY A 175 5.10 6.02 9.48
CA GLY A 175 4.69 5.12 8.42
C GLY A 175 5.73 4.10 7.98
N VAL A 176 6.75 3.83 8.79
CA VAL A 176 7.72 2.77 8.53
C VAL A 176 7.10 1.42 8.92
N TYR A 177 7.11 0.48 7.99
CA TYR A 177 6.62 -0.87 8.21
C TYR A 177 7.55 -1.90 7.56
N LYS A 178 7.40 -3.15 7.95
CA LYS A 178 8.15 -4.28 7.41
C LYS A 178 7.20 -5.41 7.04
N VAL A 179 7.54 -6.12 5.99
CA VAL A 179 6.90 -7.37 5.63
C VAL A 179 7.44 -8.46 6.55
N THR A 180 6.56 -9.13 7.27
CA THR A 180 6.88 -10.22 8.21
C THR A 180 6.64 -11.60 7.61
N CYS A 181 5.68 -11.71 6.70
CA CYS A 181 5.37 -12.95 6.00
C CYS A 181 4.89 -12.65 4.59
N ILE A 182 5.25 -13.49 3.64
CA ILE A 182 4.75 -13.49 2.27
C ILE A 182 4.34 -14.91 1.93
N GLN A 183 3.10 -15.06 1.47
CA GLN A 183 2.61 -16.28 0.85
C GLN A 183 2.20 -15.96 -0.58
N GLU A 184 2.44 -16.85 -1.51
CA GLU A 184 2.07 -16.63 -2.91
C GLU A 184 1.39 -17.84 -3.53
N TYR A 185 0.47 -17.58 -4.45
CA TYR A 185 -0.22 -18.60 -5.19
C TYR A 185 -0.48 -18.15 -6.63
N ASP A 186 -0.28 -19.07 -7.58
CA ASP A 186 -0.49 -18.84 -9.00
C ASP A 186 -1.81 -19.44 -9.48
N TYR A 187 -2.69 -18.60 -10.05
CA TYR A 187 -3.93 -18.99 -10.68
C TYR A 187 -3.79 -18.99 -12.21
N THR A 188 -4.00 -20.14 -12.81
CA THR A 188 -3.91 -20.39 -14.24
C THR A 188 -5.26 -20.91 -14.76
N LYS A 189 -5.37 -21.18 -16.06
CA LYS A 189 -6.57 -21.81 -16.63
C LYS A 189 -6.93 -23.15 -16.00
N LYS A 190 -5.96 -23.86 -15.38
CA LYS A 190 -6.19 -25.19 -14.78
C LYS A 190 -6.87 -25.14 -13.42
N ASN A 191 -6.59 -24.12 -12.63
CA ASN A 191 -7.08 -23.94 -11.26
C ASN A 191 -7.86 -22.62 -11.09
N TYR A 192 -8.39 -22.07 -12.17
CA TYR A 192 -9.05 -20.75 -12.15
C TYR A 192 -10.30 -20.71 -11.23
N LEU A 193 -10.97 -21.83 -11.03
CA LEU A 193 -12.12 -21.89 -10.12
C LEU A 193 -11.74 -21.57 -8.66
N GLU A 194 -10.50 -21.88 -8.25
CA GLU A 194 -9.98 -21.57 -6.93
C GLU A 194 -9.69 -20.06 -6.75
N TYR A 195 -9.68 -19.29 -7.84
CA TYR A 195 -9.47 -17.85 -7.80
C TYR A 195 -10.63 -17.11 -7.13
N ALA A 196 -11.82 -17.69 -7.08
CA ALA A 196 -12.95 -17.12 -6.34
C ALA A 196 -12.63 -16.88 -4.86
N ASP A 197 -11.80 -17.76 -4.27
CA ASP A 197 -11.40 -17.71 -2.87
C ASP A 197 -10.01 -17.09 -2.67
N ALA A 198 -9.47 -16.40 -3.69
CA ALA A 198 -8.11 -15.87 -3.65
C ALA A 198 -7.90 -14.81 -2.56
N TYR A 199 -8.96 -14.14 -2.15
CA TYR A 199 -8.95 -13.09 -1.13
C TYR A 199 -9.59 -13.55 0.20
N ASP A 200 -9.88 -14.85 0.36
CA ASP A 200 -10.33 -15.40 1.64
C ASP A 200 -9.11 -15.56 2.57
N GLU A 201 -9.04 -14.70 3.59
CA GLU A 201 -7.96 -14.70 4.58
C GLU A 201 -7.76 -16.04 5.28
N LYS A 202 -8.84 -16.82 5.48
CA LYS A 202 -8.77 -18.13 6.12
C LYS A 202 -7.90 -19.11 5.34
N LYS A 203 -7.92 -19.03 4.02
CA LYS A 203 -7.08 -19.84 3.14
C LYS A 203 -5.58 -19.62 3.37
N TRP A 204 -5.21 -18.39 3.80
CA TRP A 204 -3.82 -17.97 3.99
C TRP A 204 -3.37 -18.08 5.45
N ALA A 205 -4.31 -18.14 6.40
CA ALA A 205 -4.00 -18.24 7.82
C ALA A 205 -3.45 -19.63 8.21
N ASP A 206 -3.91 -20.70 7.53
CA ASP A 206 -3.58 -22.10 7.84
C ASP A 206 -2.23 -22.58 7.23
N ALA A 207 -1.65 -21.81 6.31
CA ALA A 207 -0.32 -22.11 5.80
C ALA A 207 0.71 -21.66 6.83
N GLY A 208 1.06 -22.58 7.72
CA GLY A 208 1.82 -22.36 8.95
C GLY A 208 3.02 -21.44 8.80
N VAL A 209 3.13 -20.55 9.74
CA VAL A 209 4.35 -19.80 10.05
C VAL A 209 5.43 -20.80 10.41
N SER A 210 6.34 -21.10 9.48
CA SER A 210 7.63 -21.66 9.85
C SER A 210 8.42 -20.53 10.46
N ASP A 211 8.43 -20.43 11.78
CA ASP A 211 9.39 -19.61 12.51
C ASP A 211 10.81 -20.02 12.10
N ASN A 212 11.47 -19.15 11.35
CA ASN A 212 12.91 -19.16 11.14
C ASN A 212 13.49 -17.81 11.52
#